data_2a1b09a33ef40d91122e69bfd8c78e72
#
_entry.id   2a1b09a33ef40d91122e69bfd8c78e72
#
_cell.length_a   1.000
_cell.length_b   1.000
_cell.length_c   1.000
_cell.angle_alpha   90.00
_cell.angle_beta   90.00
_cell.angle_gamma   90.00
#
_symmetry.space_group_name_H-M   'P 1'
#
loop_
_entity.id
_entity.type
_entity.pdbx_description
1 polymer ?
#
loop_
_entity_poly.entity_id
_entity_poly.type
_entity_poly.pdbx_seq_one_letter_code
_entity_poly.pdbx_strand_id
1 'polypeptide(L)'
;MSNNVQHADIQKLNSSQVMSAVTIFNKVVYLSGQVPKNTQQDIIGQTQEILATIDQLLLEANTDKSRLLSAHVYIKNLDDFATFNTIWIDWLEGCVAPSRATIQADLVNPDWLIEIAVIAAQA
;
A
#
# COMPACT_ATOMS: atom_id res chain seq x y z
N MET A 1 3.48 -38.40 4.60
CA MET A 1 3.27 -38.01 4.38
C MET A 1 3.09 -37.50 4.40
N SER A 2 2.93 -37.32 4.16
CA SER A 2 2.76 -36.78 3.99
C SER A 2 2.59 -35.89 4.01
N ASN A 3 2.78 -35.87 4.00
CA ASN A 3 2.67 -35.07 3.91
C ASN A 3 2.12 -34.46 3.91
N ASN A 4 2.57 -35.12 4.38
CA ASN A 4 1.54 -34.17 4.16
C ASN A 4 1.67 -32.86 4.84
N VAL A 5 2.78 -32.28 4.74
CA VAL A 5 2.93 -30.89 4.98
C VAL A 5 2.01 -30.18 4.00
N GLN A 6 0.99 -29.55 4.54
CA GLN A 6 0.14 -28.69 3.74
C GLN A 6 0.90 -27.39 3.54
N HIS A 7 1.21 -27.12 2.30
CA HIS A 7 1.73 -25.82 1.94
C HIS A 7 0.54 -24.93 1.63
N ALA A 8 0.40 -23.83 2.36
CA ALA A 8 -0.61 -22.83 2.02
C ALA A 8 -0.34 -22.30 0.61
N ASP A 9 -1.38 -22.21 -0.19
CA ASP A 9 -1.26 -21.67 -1.53
C ASP A 9 -0.92 -20.20 -1.47
N ILE A 10 -0.03 -19.78 -2.34
CA ILE A 10 0.29 -18.36 -2.53
C ILE A 10 -0.57 -17.85 -3.66
N GLN A 11 -1.37 -16.81 -3.40
CA GLN A 11 -2.19 -16.15 -4.40
C GLN A 11 -1.52 -14.86 -4.83
N LYS A 12 -1.57 -14.58 -6.13
CA LYS A 12 -1.02 -13.35 -6.68
C LYS A 12 -2.06 -12.75 -7.62
N LEU A 13 -2.36 -11.47 -7.42
CA LEU A 13 -3.39 -10.76 -8.18
C LEU A 13 -2.75 -9.62 -8.97
N ASN A 14 -3.35 -9.33 -10.12
CA ASN A 14 -2.92 -8.24 -11.00
C ASN A 14 -1.43 -8.34 -11.32
N SER A 15 -1.06 -9.52 -11.85
CA SER A 15 0.34 -9.86 -12.11
C SER A 15 0.78 -9.42 -13.49
N SER A 16 2.03 -9.00 -13.58
CA SER A 16 2.74 -8.77 -14.84
C SER A 16 4.01 -9.61 -14.82
N GLN A 17 4.86 -9.45 -15.84
CA GLN A 17 6.16 -10.11 -15.86
C GLN A 17 7.11 -9.57 -14.78
N VAL A 18 6.83 -8.35 -14.28
CA VAL A 18 7.72 -7.66 -13.35
C VAL A 18 7.28 -7.91 -11.91
N MET A 19 5.98 -7.81 -11.62
CA MET A 19 5.49 -7.92 -10.26
C MET A 19 4.00 -8.20 -10.22
N SER A 20 3.53 -8.59 -9.05
CA SER A 20 2.10 -8.66 -8.73
C SER A 20 1.73 -7.47 -7.85
N ALA A 21 0.57 -6.88 -8.08
CA ALA A 21 0.09 -5.81 -7.21
C ALA A 21 -0.24 -6.33 -5.81
N VAL A 22 -0.73 -7.58 -5.73
CA VAL A 22 -1.13 -8.20 -4.46
C VAL A 22 -0.56 -9.61 -4.37
N THR A 23 0.00 -9.94 -3.22
CA THR A 23 0.38 -11.31 -2.87
C THR A 23 -0.30 -11.67 -1.56
N ILE A 24 -0.95 -12.84 -1.50
CA ILE A 24 -1.66 -13.31 -0.30
C ILE A 24 -1.08 -14.65 0.11
N PHE A 25 -0.71 -14.76 1.38
CA PHE A 25 -0.19 -15.99 1.95
C PHE A 25 -0.57 -16.05 3.43
N ASN A 26 -1.17 -17.16 3.86
CA ASN A 26 -1.58 -17.38 5.24
C ASN A 26 -2.44 -16.23 5.79
N LYS A 27 -3.39 -15.74 4.99
CA LYS A 27 -4.29 -14.64 5.35
C LYS A 27 -3.57 -13.31 5.57
N VAL A 28 -2.36 -13.18 5.07
CA VAL A 28 -1.64 -11.90 5.06
C VAL A 28 -1.59 -11.39 3.63
N VAL A 29 -1.96 -10.13 3.45
CA VAL A 29 -2.05 -9.46 2.16
C VAL A 29 -0.88 -8.48 2.04
N TYR A 30 -0.06 -8.67 1.02
CA TYR A 30 1.08 -7.82 0.72
C TYR A 30 0.78 -7.04 -0.55
N LEU A 31 0.70 -5.73 -0.47
CA LEU A 31 0.59 -4.89 -1.65
C LEU A 31 1.98 -4.41 -2.08
N SER A 32 2.22 -4.43 -3.39
CA SER A 32 3.39 -3.74 -3.92
C SER A 32 3.27 -2.24 -3.68
N GLY A 33 4.39 -1.52 -3.76
CA GLY A 33 4.37 -0.07 -3.61
C GLY A 33 3.48 0.58 -4.65
N GLN A 34 2.53 1.39 -4.19
CA GLN A 34 1.60 2.08 -5.07
C GLN A 34 2.10 3.49 -5.36
N VAL A 35 2.00 3.87 -6.61
CA VAL A 35 2.47 5.14 -7.13
C VAL A 35 1.36 5.79 -7.94
N PRO A 36 1.38 7.12 -8.13
CA PRO A 36 0.31 7.78 -8.86
C PRO A 36 0.41 7.48 -10.37
N LYS A 37 -0.73 7.36 -11.02
CA LYS A 37 -0.80 7.31 -12.49
C LYS A 37 -0.74 8.71 -13.07
N ASN A 38 -1.43 9.66 -12.45
CA ASN A 38 -1.42 11.05 -12.88
C ASN A 38 -0.33 11.82 -12.14
N THR A 39 0.78 12.03 -12.82
CA THR A 39 1.97 12.69 -12.24
C THR A 39 1.88 14.22 -12.29
N GLN A 40 0.81 14.78 -12.86
CA GLN A 40 0.62 16.23 -12.92
C GLN A 40 0.02 16.79 -11.63
N GLN A 41 -0.32 15.95 -10.68
CA GLN A 41 -0.89 16.34 -9.41
C GLN A 41 0.21 16.73 -8.41
N ASP A 42 -0.18 17.56 -7.44
CA ASP A 42 0.65 17.84 -6.27
C ASP A 42 0.62 16.68 -5.27
N ILE A 43 1.25 16.87 -4.12
CA ILE A 43 1.29 15.84 -3.07
C ILE A 43 -0.11 15.43 -2.61
N ILE A 44 -1.05 16.37 -2.54
CA ILE A 44 -2.42 16.09 -2.12
C ILE A 44 -3.07 15.12 -3.11
N GLY A 45 -3.06 15.47 -4.38
CA GLY A 45 -3.69 14.66 -5.41
C GLY A 45 -3.03 13.29 -5.57
N GLN A 46 -1.69 13.25 -5.57
CA GLN A 46 -0.97 11.97 -5.68
C GLN A 46 -1.29 11.06 -4.50
N THR A 47 -1.29 11.59 -3.28
CA THR A 47 -1.60 10.81 -2.09
C THR A 47 -3.03 10.27 -2.14
N GLN A 48 -4.00 11.12 -2.48
CA GLN A 48 -5.39 10.70 -2.56
C GLN A 48 -5.60 9.60 -3.61
N GLU A 49 -4.95 9.72 -4.75
CA GLU A 49 -5.02 8.69 -5.79
C GLU A 49 -4.46 7.36 -5.31
N ILE A 50 -3.30 7.38 -4.67
CA ILE A 50 -2.66 6.17 -4.16
C ILE A 50 -3.54 5.51 -3.11
N LEU A 51 -4.10 6.27 -2.17
CA LEU A 51 -4.94 5.70 -1.11
C LEU A 51 -6.23 5.10 -1.69
N ALA A 52 -6.81 5.71 -2.71
CA ALA A 52 -7.97 5.13 -3.40
C ALA A 52 -7.61 3.81 -4.08
N THR A 53 -6.44 3.73 -4.69
CA THR A 53 -5.96 2.48 -5.30
C THR A 53 -5.73 1.41 -4.24
N ILE A 54 -5.16 1.77 -3.10
CA ILE A 54 -4.97 0.83 -1.98
C ILE A 54 -6.32 0.32 -1.47
N ASP A 55 -7.31 1.19 -1.30
CA ASP A 55 -8.65 0.76 -0.91
C ASP A 55 -9.21 -0.29 -1.87
N GLN A 56 -9.06 -0.07 -3.18
CA GLN A 56 -9.55 -0.99 -4.20
C GLN A 56 -8.82 -2.34 -4.16
N LEU A 57 -7.49 -2.32 -4.04
CA LEU A 57 -6.70 -3.55 -3.98
C LEU A 57 -6.99 -4.35 -2.70
N LEU A 58 -7.18 -3.68 -1.58
CA LEU A 58 -7.55 -4.36 -0.34
C LEU A 58 -8.93 -5.03 -0.46
N LEU A 59 -9.87 -4.36 -1.09
CA LEU A 59 -11.19 -4.94 -1.34
C LEU A 59 -11.09 -6.21 -2.20
N GLU A 60 -10.30 -6.17 -3.26
CA GLU A 60 -10.06 -7.34 -4.12
C GLU A 60 -9.41 -8.48 -3.35
N ALA A 61 -8.62 -8.17 -2.33
CA ALA A 61 -7.94 -9.16 -1.50
C ALA A 61 -8.76 -9.58 -0.28
N ASN A 62 -10.04 -9.22 -0.23
CA ASN A 62 -10.95 -9.58 0.86
C ASN A 62 -10.52 -9.01 2.21
N THR A 63 -10.19 -7.74 2.23
CA THR A 63 -9.85 -7.01 3.45
C THR A 63 -10.13 -5.52 3.26
N ASP A 64 -9.76 -4.70 4.21
CA ASP A 64 -9.91 -3.25 4.15
C ASP A 64 -8.87 -2.55 5.04
N LYS A 65 -8.87 -1.23 5.02
CA LYS A 65 -7.86 -0.44 5.74
C LYS A 65 -7.95 -0.54 7.26
N SER A 66 -9.06 -1.01 7.81
CA SER A 66 -9.17 -1.24 9.25
C SER A 66 -8.31 -2.41 9.73
N ARG A 67 -7.82 -3.22 8.79
CA ARG A 67 -7.04 -4.41 9.07
C ARG A 67 -5.58 -4.28 8.62
N LEU A 68 -5.11 -3.07 8.40
CA LEU A 68 -3.71 -2.83 8.05
C LEU A 68 -2.79 -3.24 9.20
N LEU A 69 -1.71 -3.94 8.88
CA LEU A 69 -0.69 -4.35 9.83
C LEU A 69 0.49 -3.38 9.82
N SER A 70 0.92 -2.97 8.64
CA SER A 70 2.02 -2.03 8.51
C SER A 70 1.96 -1.27 7.21
N ALA A 71 2.61 -0.12 7.18
CA ALA A 71 2.76 0.70 6.00
C ALA A 71 4.19 1.22 5.89
N HIS A 72 4.70 1.28 4.66
CA HIS A 72 5.95 1.93 4.33
C HIS A 72 5.66 3.06 3.36
N VAL A 73 6.06 4.26 3.73
CA VAL A 73 5.83 5.47 2.95
C VAL A 73 7.17 6.03 2.51
N TYR A 74 7.30 6.25 1.21
CA TYR A 74 8.49 6.86 0.61
C TYR A 74 8.07 8.21 0.04
N ILE A 75 8.66 9.29 0.56
CA ILE A 75 8.29 10.65 0.18
C ILE A 75 9.51 11.37 -0.39
N LYS A 76 9.30 12.03 -1.52
CA LYS A 76 10.40 12.69 -2.21
C LYS A 76 10.87 13.93 -1.48
N ASN A 77 9.95 14.77 -1.04
CA ASN A 77 10.24 16.05 -0.41
C ASN A 77 9.74 16.04 1.04
N LEU A 78 10.65 16.26 1.99
CA LEU A 78 10.29 16.31 3.41
C LEU A 78 9.29 17.43 3.72
N ASP A 79 9.29 18.49 2.92
CA ASP A 79 8.34 19.59 3.08
C ASP A 79 6.88 19.15 2.89
N ASP A 80 6.65 18.02 2.22
CA ASP A 80 5.32 17.47 2.00
C ASP A 80 4.83 16.57 3.14
N PHE A 81 5.66 16.31 4.14
CA PHE A 81 5.36 15.32 5.17
C PHE A 81 4.13 15.69 6.00
N ALA A 82 4.03 16.94 6.44
CA ALA A 82 2.90 17.38 7.25
C ALA A 82 1.58 17.29 6.47
N THR A 83 1.60 17.69 5.20
CA THR A 83 0.43 17.60 4.33
C THR A 83 0.01 16.16 4.11
N PHE A 84 0.97 15.28 3.83
CA PHE A 84 0.72 13.85 3.70
C PHE A 84 0.06 13.30 4.98
N ASN A 85 0.59 13.62 6.14
CA ASN A 85 0.04 13.12 7.41
C ASN A 85 -1.42 13.51 7.61
N THR A 86 -1.80 14.73 7.23
CA THR A 86 -3.19 15.17 7.33
C THR A 86 -4.10 14.27 6.50
N ILE A 87 -3.69 13.96 5.26
CA ILE A 87 -4.48 13.10 4.36
C ILE A 87 -4.52 11.66 4.90
N TRP A 88 -3.40 11.17 5.41
CA TRP A 88 -3.31 9.83 6.01
C TRP A 88 -4.25 9.67 7.20
N ILE A 89 -4.27 10.66 8.09
CA ILE A 89 -5.16 10.66 9.26
C ILE A 89 -6.63 10.66 8.82
N ASP A 90 -6.98 11.51 7.86
CA ASP A 90 -8.34 11.58 7.34
C ASP A 90 -8.76 10.26 6.69
N TRP A 91 -7.86 9.64 5.94
CA TRP A 91 -8.13 8.34 5.30
C TRP A 91 -8.40 7.24 6.34
N LEU A 92 -7.72 7.28 7.48
CA LEU A 92 -7.84 6.28 8.54
C LEU A 92 -8.94 6.62 9.55
N GLU A 93 -9.76 7.64 9.31
CA GLU A 93 -10.83 8.00 10.23
C GLU A 93 -11.67 6.78 10.57
N GLY A 94 -11.92 6.56 11.87
CA GLY A 94 -12.66 5.40 12.36
C GLY A 94 -11.82 4.13 12.49
N CYS A 95 -10.56 4.17 12.10
CA CYS A 95 -9.64 3.03 12.20
C CYS A 95 -8.51 3.35 13.17
N VAL A 96 -7.91 2.30 13.74
CA VAL A 96 -6.66 2.45 14.48
C VAL A 96 -5.51 2.38 13.47
N ALA A 97 -4.61 3.35 13.50
CA ALA A 97 -3.51 3.42 12.55
C ALA A 97 -2.56 2.22 12.70
N PRO A 98 -2.05 1.69 11.58
CA PRO A 98 -1.06 0.61 11.63
C PRO A 98 0.32 1.13 12.02
N SER A 99 1.24 0.21 12.27
CA SER A 99 2.66 0.55 12.34
C SER A 99 3.10 1.17 11.01
N ARG A 100 3.96 2.17 11.06
CA ARG A 100 4.39 2.86 9.84
C ARG A 100 5.85 3.30 9.94
N ALA A 101 6.56 3.18 8.82
CA ALA A 101 7.83 3.85 8.60
C ALA A 101 7.66 4.85 7.45
N THR A 102 8.26 6.03 7.57
CA THR A 102 8.26 7.05 6.52
C THR A 102 9.70 7.45 6.24
N ILE A 103 10.10 7.35 4.99
CA ILE A 103 11.47 7.54 4.55
C ILE A 103 11.49 8.52 3.38
N GLN A 104 12.44 9.47 3.39
CA GLN A 104 12.69 10.29 2.22
C GLN A 104 13.47 9.47 1.19
N ALA A 105 13.04 9.50 -0.05
CA ALA A 105 13.72 8.80 -1.14
C ALA A 105 13.40 9.44 -2.49
N ASP A 106 14.37 9.39 -3.39
CA ASP A 106 14.10 9.61 -4.79
C ASP A 106 13.42 8.35 -5.33
N LEU A 107 12.35 8.53 -6.08
CA LEU A 107 11.57 7.43 -6.62
C LEU A 107 12.01 7.14 -8.06
N VAL A 108 11.60 5.96 -8.56
CA VAL A 108 12.03 5.52 -9.89
C VAL A 108 11.61 6.51 -10.97
N ASN A 109 10.38 7.01 -10.91
CA ASN A 109 9.95 8.11 -11.76
C ASN A 109 10.15 9.42 -11.01
N PRO A 110 10.91 10.38 -11.54
CA PRO A 110 11.17 11.65 -10.84
C PRO A 110 9.93 12.50 -10.61
N ASP A 111 8.82 12.22 -11.30
CA ASP A 111 7.56 12.94 -11.11
C ASP A 111 6.69 12.34 -10.01
N TRP A 112 7.05 11.19 -9.47
CA TRP A 112 6.38 10.63 -8.30
C TRP A 112 6.85 11.36 -7.05
N LEU A 113 5.91 11.91 -6.30
CA LEU A 113 6.20 12.59 -5.03
C LEU A 113 6.09 11.66 -3.84
N ILE A 114 5.41 10.52 -4.01
CA ILE A 114 5.13 9.59 -2.92
C ILE A 114 4.87 8.19 -3.45
N GLU A 115 5.27 7.20 -2.65
CA GLU A 115 4.96 5.78 -2.87
C GLU A 115 4.57 5.17 -1.53
N ILE A 116 3.53 4.32 -1.51
CA ILE A 116 3.05 3.69 -0.29
C ILE A 116 2.89 2.19 -0.53
N ALA A 117 3.51 1.39 0.34
CA ALA A 117 3.35 -0.07 0.37
C ALA A 117 2.72 -0.47 1.70
N VAL A 118 1.72 -1.35 1.67
CA VAL A 118 1.03 -1.77 2.89
C VAL A 118 0.94 -3.29 2.99
N ILE A 119 0.80 -3.75 4.23
CA ILE A 119 0.53 -5.15 4.55
C ILE A 119 -0.73 -5.16 5.42
N ALA A 120 -1.64 -6.07 5.14
CA ALA A 120 -2.91 -6.18 5.84
C ALA A 120 -3.23 -7.62 6.22
N ALA A 121 -4.09 -7.80 7.21
CA ALA A 121 -4.67 -9.10 7.52
C ALA A 121 -5.95 -9.29 6.71
N GLN A 122 -6.13 -10.47 6.14
CA GLN A 122 -7.36 -10.81 5.43
C GLN A 122 -8.51 -10.98 6.41
N ALA A 123 -9.69 -10.60 5.99
CA ALA A 123 -10.89 -10.76 6.81
C ALA A 123 -11.24 -12.23 7.05
#